data_72b850641325fcfe9bcf796b005b6b49
#
_entry.id   72b850641325fcfe9bcf796b005b6b49
#
_cell.length_a   1.000
_cell.length_b   1.000
_cell.length_c   1.000
_cell.angle_alpha   90.00
_cell.angle_beta   90.00
_cell.angle_gamma   90.00
#
_symmetry.space_group_name_H-M   'P 1'
#
loop_
_entity.id
_entity.type
_entity.pdbx_description
1 polymer ?
#
loop_
_entity_poly.entity_id
_entity_poly.type
_entity_poly.pdbx_seq_one_letter_code
_entity_poly.pdbx_strand_id
1 'polypeptide(L)'
;MGVHPIIRRRGRTAIAACCVALVALVSPAIAGTRTSSSYHLTTHLGLKKVRDSAGPQQIRILHLSPGKNVPDIAPATQQYPMWALTSSMSARAGAIAGINGDFGTSRGQPKHTLMIDGELWTTGQSGGDAVAWSANGKTAYIGHPSLKILAKDRDRTDAFFVQGWNRGAPNGGSIQGYTTRGGTVTQPPGKVNPQATDPHFCAARLTPTAPVGWNGKARTSIVRQYKVEAQPSPCPKTPLGFNGENDAVVVAAEAATPAAGKITGLRVGDKIRLSFTFKGWRNVTDVMGASEMLVKKGNNIAPGYNPGDNYILNYNPRTAVGITKGCSDVDTTTKCRLIFITIDGRQGSTGWSKGVRLPNLAKQLIRAGAYRAVNLDGGGSTSMWSKKRNPTFCESTPSVGGCLVQRPSQSNGERATRSAIVVMPSGDAGTPRGLR
;
A
#
# COMPACT_ATOMS: atom_id res chain seq x y z
N MET A 1 -68.59 48.73 -63.38
CA MET A 1 -68.41 48.93 -61.94
C MET A 1 -66.94 48.85 -61.69
N GLY A 2 -66.29 49.99 -61.49
CA GLY A 2 -64.85 50.14 -61.46
C GLY A 2 -64.29 50.00 -60.08
N VAL A 3 -63.13 49.45 -60.03
CA VAL A 3 -62.30 49.43 -58.78
C VAL A 3 -60.92 49.98 -59.12
N HIS A 4 -60.60 51.12 -58.55
CA HIS A 4 -59.32 51.79 -58.69
C HIS A 4 -58.25 51.10 -57.77
N PRO A 5 -56.97 50.97 -58.18
CA PRO A 5 -55.91 50.49 -57.33
C PRO A 5 -55.26 51.66 -56.57
N ILE A 6 -55.06 51.44 -55.27
CA ILE A 6 -54.34 52.36 -54.38
C ILE A 6 -52.86 52.02 -54.43
N ILE A 7 -52.04 53.01 -54.86
CA ILE A 7 -50.60 52.97 -54.85
C ILE A 7 -50.10 53.26 -53.43
N ARG A 8 -49.47 52.26 -52.76
CA ARG A 8 -48.76 52.48 -51.51
C ARG A 8 -47.26 52.74 -51.77
N ARG A 9 -46.81 53.91 -51.44
CA ARG A 9 -45.40 54.31 -51.39
C ARG A 9 -44.68 53.55 -50.24
N ARG A 10 -43.64 52.84 -50.59
CA ARG A 10 -42.71 52.22 -49.58
C ARG A 10 -41.70 53.26 -49.13
N GLY A 11 -41.83 53.72 -47.90
CA GLY A 11 -40.76 54.45 -47.22
C GLY A 11 -39.58 53.48 -46.86
N ARG A 12 -38.41 53.82 -47.31
CA ARG A 12 -37.17 53.13 -46.93
C ARG A 12 -36.65 53.73 -45.61
N THR A 13 -36.84 53.03 -44.52
CA THR A 13 -36.18 53.34 -43.26
C THR A 13 -34.81 52.71 -43.29
N ALA A 14 -33.71 53.48 -43.26
CA ALA A 14 -32.36 53.02 -43.14
C ALA A 14 -32.11 52.70 -41.64
N ILE A 15 -31.91 51.42 -41.32
CA ILE A 15 -31.49 51.00 -40.01
C ILE A 15 -29.98 51.04 -40.04
N ALA A 16 -29.39 52.00 -39.27
CA ALA A 16 -27.96 52.02 -38.99
C ALA A 16 -27.63 50.91 -38.02
N ALA A 17 -26.97 49.85 -38.50
CA ALA A 17 -26.45 48.78 -37.66
C ALA A 17 -25.19 49.28 -36.95
N CYS A 18 -25.33 49.57 -35.67
CA CYS A 18 -24.20 49.86 -34.79
C CYS A 18 -23.49 48.53 -34.42
N CYS A 19 -22.40 48.19 -35.14
CA CYS A 19 -21.54 47.07 -34.79
C CYS A 19 -20.75 47.43 -33.54
N VAL A 20 -21.24 47.00 -32.39
CA VAL A 20 -20.44 46.97 -31.16
C VAL A 20 -19.47 45.78 -31.29
N ALA A 21 -18.21 46.08 -31.62
CA ALA A 21 -17.14 45.08 -31.58
C ALA A 21 -16.87 44.72 -30.10
N LEU A 22 -17.36 43.58 -29.69
CA LEU A 22 -17.00 42.98 -28.41
C LEU A 22 -15.53 42.49 -28.51
N VAL A 23 -14.58 43.33 -28.09
CA VAL A 23 -13.19 42.90 -27.89
C VAL A 23 -13.21 41.99 -26.70
N ALA A 24 -13.28 40.69 -26.92
CA ALA A 24 -13.02 39.68 -25.90
C ALA A 24 -11.52 39.84 -25.51
N LEU A 25 -11.27 40.46 -24.37
CA LEU A 25 -9.98 40.44 -23.72
C LEU A 25 -9.66 38.99 -23.35
N VAL A 26 -9.07 38.25 -24.26
CA VAL A 26 -8.45 36.95 -23.97
C VAL A 26 -7.28 37.27 -23.07
N SER A 27 -7.49 37.19 -21.77
CA SER A 27 -6.39 37.21 -20.81
C SER A 27 -5.40 36.12 -21.22
N PRO A 28 -4.11 36.44 -21.47
CA PRO A 28 -3.14 35.41 -21.80
C PRO A 28 -3.15 34.40 -20.65
N ALA A 29 -3.48 33.16 -20.95
CA ALA A 29 -3.33 32.08 -19.98
C ALA A 29 -1.87 32.10 -19.56
N ILE A 30 -1.60 32.47 -18.30
CA ILE A 30 -0.25 32.43 -17.75
C ILE A 30 0.20 31.00 -17.87
N ALA A 31 1.07 30.72 -18.84
CA ALA A 31 1.66 29.39 -19.01
C ALA A 31 2.38 29.02 -17.72
N GLY A 32 1.81 28.06 -17.01
CA GLY A 32 2.36 27.64 -15.73
C GLY A 32 3.78 27.11 -15.91
N THR A 33 4.70 27.61 -15.10
CA THR A 33 6.09 27.13 -15.11
C THR A 33 6.24 25.87 -14.28
N ARG A 34 6.99 24.90 -14.79
CA ARG A 34 7.39 23.69 -14.08
C ARG A 34 8.87 23.76 -13.74
N THR A 35 9.19 23.88 -12.47
CA THR A 35 10.56 23.92 -11.98
C THR A 35 10.91 22.62 -11.27
N SER A 36 12.18 22.24 -11.26
CA SER A 36 12.63 21.07 -10.50
C SER A 36 14.02 21.26 -9.93
N SER A 37 14.25 20.70 -8.75
CA SER A 37 15.56 20.57 -8.11
C SER A 37 15.79 19.12 -7.70
N SER A 38 17.04 18.69 -7.59
CA SER A 38 17.41 17.33 -7.24
C SER A 38 18.47 17.32 -6.15
N TYR A 39 18.42 16.30 -5.31
CA TYR A 39 19.35 16.08 -4.22
C TYR A 39 19.62 14.59 -4.05
N HIS A 40 20.88 14.21 -3.85
CA HIS A 40 21.27 12.83 -3.63
C HIS A 40 21.37 12.51 -2.14
N LEU A 41 20.57 11.57 -1.67
CA LEU A 41 20.67 11.01 -0.32
C LEU A 41 21.83 10.01 -0.23
N THR A 42 21.99 9.21 -1.28
CA THR A 42 23.14 8.32 -1.54
C THR A 42 23.43 8.29 -3.03
N THR A 43 24.49 7.58 -3.46
CA THR A 43 24.81 7.37 -4.89
C THR A 43 23.64 6.76 -5.68
N HIS A 44 22.79 5.95 -5.03
CA HIS A 44 21.69 5.23 -5.68
C HIS A 44 20.31 5.77 -5.33
N LEU A 45 20.21 6.69 -4.37
CA LEU A 45 18.95 7.24 -3.88
C LEU A 45 18.90 8.75 -4.11
N GLY A 46 18.15 9.16 -5.09
CA GLY A 46 17.95 10.58 -5.45
C GLY A 46 16.56 11.07 -5.07
N LEU A 47 16.49 12.26 -4.48
CA LEU A 47 15.25 12.97 -4.19
C LEU A 47 15.10 14.14 -5.18
N LYS A 48 13.95 14.21 -5.84
CA LYS A 48 13.58 15.29 -6.77
C LYS A 48 12.36 16.04 -6.24
N LYS A 49 12.45 17.35 -6.14
CA LYS A 49 11.35 18.28 -5.88
C LYS A 49 10.91 18.88 -7.20
N VAL A 50 9.60 18.82 -7.47
CA VAL A 50 9.00 19.43 -8.66
C VAL A 50 7.86 20.34 -8.22
N ARG A 51 7.90 21.58 -8.67
CA ARG A 51 6.82 22.55 -8.51
C ARG A 51 6.18 22.82 -9.87
N ASP A 52 4.87 22.70 -9.92
CA ASP A 52 4.06 23.04 -11.10
C ASP A 52 3.12 24.18 -10.71
N SER A 53 3.26 25.34 -11.35
CA SER A 53 2.49 26.53 -10.99
C SER A 53 1.17 26.67 -11.76
N ALA A 54 0.96 25.92 -12.86
CA ALA A 54 -0.27 25.97 -13.64
C ALA A 54 -1.52 25.46 -12.88
N GLY A 55 -1.29 24.60 -11.89
CA GLY A 55 -2.28 24.25 -10.87
C GLY A 55 -1.49 23.86 -9.66
N PRO A 56 -1.35 24.73 -8.64
CA PRO A 56 -0.26 24.62 -7.68
C PRO A 56 -0.11 23.20 -7.15
N GLN A 57 1.01 22.58 -7.49
CA GLN A 57 1.38 21.22 -7.12
C GLN A 57 2.81 21.17 -6.62
N GLN A 58 3.00 20.54 -5.48
CA GLN A 58 4.30 20.22 -4.92
C GLN A 58 4.49 18.72 -4.95
N ILE A 59 5.43 18.26 -5.74
CA ILE A 59 5.67 16.84 -6.01
C ILE A 59 7.05 16.48 -5.49
N ARG A 60 7.14 15.37 -4.75
CA ARG A 60 8.39 14.78 -4.29
C ARG A 60 8.54 13.41 -4.91
N ILE A 61 9.67 13.15 -5.53
CA ILE A 61 9.96 11.88 -6.19
C ILE A 61 11.27 11.35 -5.63
N LEU A 62 11.20 10.19 -5.00
CA LEU A 62 12.37 9.46 -4.55
C LEU A 62 12.65 8.36 -5.56
N HIS A 63 13.83 8.37 -6.15
CA HIS A 63 14.28 7.38 -7.13
C HIS A 63 15.35 6.49 -6.50
N LEU A 64 15.09 5.18 -6.47
CA LEU A 64 16.10 4.20 -6.15
C LEU A 64 16.60 3.56 -7.45
N SER A 65 17.86 3.79 -7.77
CA SER A 65 18.50 3.30 -9.00
C SER A 65 19.29 2.01 -8.74
N PRO A 66 19.37 1.10 -9.72
CA PRO A 66 20.17 -0.12 -9.57
C PRO A 66 21.66 0.16 -9.49
N GLY A 67 22.43 -0.78 -8.93
CA GLY A 67 23.88 -0.68 -8.81
C GLY A 67 24.45 -1.65 -7.78
N LYS A 68 25.76 -1.59 -7.54
CA LYS A 68 26.40 -2.24 -6.40
C LYS A 68 26.06 -1.45 -5.13
N ASN A 69 25.86 -2.12 -4.01
CA ASN A 69 25.54 -1.49 -2.71
C ASN A 69 24.26 -0.64 -2.76
N VAL A 70 23.27 -1.09 -3.52
CA VAL A 70 21.95 -0.44 -3.56
C VAL A 70 21.33 -0.49 -2.17
N PRO A 71 20.77 0.63 -1.68
CA PRO A 71 19.96 0.63 -0.48
C PRO A 71 18.86 -0.43 -0.54
N ASP A 72 18.61 -1.05 0.58
CA ASP A 72 17.58 -2.06 0.71
C ASP A 72 16.21 -1.41 0.94
N ILE A 73 15.14 -2.13 0.67
CA ILE A 73 13.77 -1.63 0.84
C ILE A 73 13.02 -2.62 1.71
N ALA A 74 12.26 -2.11 2.65
CA ALA A 74 11.41 -2.95 3.49
C ALA A 74 10.10 -2.26 3.83
N PRO A 75 9.00 -3.00 4.04
CA PRO A 75 7.89 -2.49 4.78
C PRO A 75 8.32 -2.26 6.23
N ALA A 76 7.75 -1.24 6.86
CA ALA A 76 7.91 -0.98 8.28
C ALA A 76 6.54 -0.78 8.91
N THR A 77 6.37 -1.26 10.14
CA THR A 77 5.19 -1.07 10.95
C THR A 77 5.56 -1.17 12.42
N GLN A 78 4.59 -1.08 13.30
CA GLN A 78 4.74 -1.44 14.71
C GLN A 78 3.82 -2.61 15.06
N GLN A 79 3.94 -3.15 16.27
CA GLN A 79 3.03 -4.18 16.76
C GLN A 79 1.59 -3.67 16.79
N TYR A 80 0.65 -4.58 16.76
CA TYR A 80 -0.78 -4.29 16.85
C TYR A 80 -1.13 -3.53 18.16
N PRO A 81 -1.95 -2.47 18.10
CA PRO A 81 -2.50 -1.84 16.90
C PRO A 81 -1.44 -1.02 16.15
N MET A 82 -1.40 -1.21 14.82
CA MET A 82 -0.33 -0.70 13.94
C MET A 82 -0.52 0.79 13.61
N TRP A 83 -0.35 1.67 14.59
CA TRP A 83 -0.51 3.12 14.44
C TRP A 83 0.79 3.83 14.78
N ALA A 84 1.52 4.31 13.76
CA ALA A 84 2.72 5.11 13.97
C ALA A 84 2.91 6.16 12.87
N LEU A 85 3.67 7.19 13.16
CA LEU A 85 4.10 8.17 12.16
C LEU A 85 5.08 7.51 11.20
N THR A 86 5.02 7.85 9.91
CA THR A 86 5.99 7.38 8.91
C THR A 86 7.41 7.75 9.31
N SER A 87 7.61 8.97 9.84
CA SER A 87 8.90 9.41 10.39
C SER A 87 9.41 8.51 11.51
N SER A 88 8.52 8.14 12.46
CA SER A 88 8.88 7.28 13.60
C SER A 88 9.19 5.85 13.15
N MET A 89 8.43 5.28 12.22
CA MET A 89 8.71 3.96 11.65
C MET A 89 10.03 3.95 10.90
N SER A 90 10.30 5.00 10.11
CA SER A 90 11.54 5.15 9.34
C SER A 90 12.76 5.31 10.25
N ALA A 91 12.67 6.16 11.26
CA ALA A 91 13.76 6.40 12.21
C ALA A 91 14.09 5.12 13.01
N ARG A 92 13.06 4.43 13.54
CA ARG A 92 13.22 3.16 14.27
C ARG A 92 13.87 2.08 13.42
N ALA A 93 13.49 2.00 12.13
CA ALA A 93 14.11 1.08 11.18
C ALA A 93 15.55 1.46 10.82
N GLY A 94 16.09 2.60 11.28
CA GLY A 94 17.41 3.08 10.86
C GLY A 94 17.48 3.51 9.40
N ALA A 95 16.32 3.82 8.78
CA ALA A 95 16.19 4.09 7.36
C ALA A 95 16.92 5.37 6.92
N ILE A 96 17.26 5.44 5.64
CA ILE A 96 17.75 6.65 4.97
C ILE A 96 16.58 7.55 4.57
N ALA A 97 15.47 6.91 4.15
CA ALA A 97 14.22 7.57 3.77
C ALA A 97 13.03 6.63 3.96
N GLY A 98 11.83 7.19 4.00
CA GLY A 98 10.60 6.42 4.06
C GLY A 98 9.41 7.19 3.56
N ILE A 99 8.39 6.46 3.10
CA ILE A 99 7.07 6.97 2.74
C ILE A 99 5.99 6.19 3.48
N ASN A 100 4.80 6.78 3.64
CA ASN A 100 3.67 6.02 4.15
C ASN A 100 3.30 4.87 3.21
N GLY A 101 2.72 3.81 3.79
CA GLY A 101 2.34 2.60 3.08
C GLY A 101 0.86 2.51 2.75
N ASP A 102 0.30 1.33 3.00
CA ASP A 102 -1.07 0.95 2.69
C ASP A 102 -2.11 1.74 3.49
N PHE A 103 -3.34 1.74 2.98
CA PHE A 103 -4.53 2.17 3.69
C PHE A 103 -4.70 1.41 5.00
N GLY A 104 -5.34 2.04 5.95
CA GLY A 104 -5.61 1.44 7.23
C GLY A 104 -7.07 1.08 7.44
N THR A 105 -7.29 0.10 8.30
CA THR A 105 -8.61 -0.23 8.84
C THR A 105 -8.83 0.49 10.19
N SER A 106 -10.09 0.62 10.61
CA SER A 106 -10.43 1.11 11.94
C SER A 106 -9.87 0.23 13.07
N ARG A 107 -9.56 -1.02 12.76
CA ARG A 107 -8.96 -1.99 13.69
C ARG A 107 -7.44 -1.82 13.87
N GLY A 108 -6.82 -0.83 13.26
CA GLY A 108 -5.37 -0.60 13.38
C GLY A 108 -4.51 -1.56 12.56
N GLN A 109 -5.04 -2.15 11.49
CA GLN A 109 -4.30 -3.03 10.57
C GLN A 109 -4.23 -2.42 9.17
N PRO A 110 -3.25 -2.78 8.34
CA PRO A 110 -3.29 -2.50 6.91
C PRO A 110 -4.53 -3.10 6.25
N LYS A 111 -5.07 -2.40 5.28
CA LYS A 111 -6.28 -2.83 4.56
C LYS A 111 -6.02 -4.02 3.65
N HIS A 112 -4.82 -4.14 3.11
CA HIS A 112 -4.41 -5.17 2.17
C HIS A 112 -3.25 -6.01 2.72
N THR A 113 -2.64 -6.83 1.88
CA THR A 113 -1.57 -7.75 2.29
C THR A 113 -0.33 -7.02 2.79
N LEU A 114 0.17 -7.44 3.95
CA LEU A 114 1.47 -7.02 4.47
C LEU A 114 2.32 -8.26 4.79
N MET A 115 3.52 -8.32 4.22
CA MET A 115 4.54 -9.31 4.53
C MET A 115 5.87 -8.60 4.72
N ILE A 116 6.60 -8.93 5.76
CA ILE A 116 7.88 -8.32 6.13
C ILE A 116 8.88 -9.44 6.35
N ASP A 117 9.99 -9.43 5.63
CA ASP A 117 11.09 -10.39 5.74
C ASP A 117 10.62 -11.86 5.73
N GLY A 118 9.69 -12.16 4.82
CA GLY A 118 9.10 -13.48 4.67
C GLY A 118 8.10 -13.87 5.76
N GLU A 119 7.77 -13.00 6.69
CA GLU A 119 6.71 -13.19 7.66
C GLU A 119 5.42 -12.51 7.19
N LEU A 120 4.35 -13.28 7.02
CA LEU A 120 3.04 -12.73 6.67
C LEU A 120 2.38 -12.12 7.91
N TRP A 121 2.18 -10.80 7.88
CA TRP A 121 1.54 -10.05 8.95
C TRP A 121 0.02 -10.04 8.81
N THR A 122 -0.47 -9.88 7.59
CA THR A 122 -1.92 -9.94 7.29
C THR A 122 -2.16 -10.18 5.80
N THR A 123 -3.28 -10.83 5.49
CA THR A 123 -3.79 -10.90 4.10
C THR A 123 -4.70 -9.70 3.77
N GLY A 124 -4.92 -8.81 4.74
CA GLY A 124 -5.85 -7.70 4.58
C GLY A 124 -7.32 -8.10 4.58
N GLN A 125 -8.21 -7.13 4.60
CA GLN A 125 -9.68 -7.34 4.60
C GLN A 125 -10.29 -7.40 3.21
N SER A 126 -9.60 -6.86 2.20
CA SER A 126 -10.05 -6.86 0.80
C SER A 126 -8.88 -7.19 -0.11
N GLY A 127 -9.18 -7.86 -1.23
CA GLY A 127 -8.23 -7.99 -2.31
C GLY A 127 -7.87 -6.61 -2.85
N GLY A 128 -6.59 -6.35 -3.07
CA GLY A 128 -6.07 -5.12 -3.66
C GLY A 128 -4.82 -5.44 -4.47
N ASP A 129 -4.29 -4.44 -5.12
CA ASP A 129 -2.97 -4.54 -5.71
C ASP A 129 -1.90 -4.46 -4.62
N ALA A 130 -0.67 -4.74 -4.97
CA ALA A 130 0.46 -4.64 -4.06
C ALA A 130 1.74 -4.32 -4.82
N VAL A 131 2.71 -3.79 -4.10
CA VAL A 131 4.10 -3.80 -4.48
C VAL A 131 4.83 -4.84 -3.64
N ALA A 132 5.68 -5.62 -4.28
CA ALA A 132 6.48 -6.65 -3.62
C ALA A 132 7.91 -6.63 -4.14
N TRP A 133 8.83 -7.12 -3.32
CA TRP A 133 10.24 -7.22 -3.70
C TRP A 133 10.94 -8.42 -3.04
N SER A 134 12.07 -8.76 -3.60
CA SER A 134 12.92 -9.82 -3.08
C SER A 134 13.81 -9.32 -1.93
N ALA A 135 14.25 -10.23 -1.07
CA ALA A 135 15.15 -9.94 0.06
C ALA A 135 16.41 -9.15 -0.34
N ASN A 136 16.89 -9.34 -1.55
CA ASN A 136 18.06 -8.64 -2.08
C ASN A 136 17.73 -7.34 -2.82
N GLY A 137 16.46 -6.91 -2.83
CA GLY A 137 15.99 -5.70 -3.52
C GLY A 137 16.15 -5.70 -5.04
N LYS A 138 16.64 -6.82 -5.64
CA LYS A 138 16.95 -6.88 -7.08
C LYS A 138 15.73 -7.07 -7.96
N THR A 139 14.66 -7.64 -7.42
CA THR A 139 13.41 -7.92 -8.15
C THR A 139 12.26 -7.24 -7.45
N ALA A 140 11.42 -6.58 -8.21
CA ALA A 140 10.19 -5.97 -7.70
C ALA A 140 9.01 -6.28 -8.63
N TYR A 141 7.84 -6.44 -8.03
CA TYR A 141 6.57 -6.70 -8.71
C TYR A 141 5.53 -5.67 -8.31
N ILE A 142 4.67 -5.31 -9.24
CA ILE A 142 3.45 -4.55 -8.95
C ILE A 142 2.28 -5.25 -9.65
N GLY A 143 1.24 -5.56 -8.90
CA GLY A 143 0.03 -6.20 -9.40
C GLY A 143 -0.79 -6.80 -8.28
N HIS A 144 -1.76 -7.64 -8.66
CA HIS A 144 -2.60 -8.35 -7.69
C HIS A 144 -1.84 -9.55 -7.10
N PRO A 145 -1.59 -9.59 -5.78
CA PRO A 145 -0.90 -10.70 -5.14
C PRO A 145 -1.84 -11.89 -4.99
N SER A 146 -1.76 -12.86 -5.90
CA SER A 146 -2.50 -14.12 -5.75
C SER A 146 -1.80 -15.01 -4.72
N LEU A 147 -2.02 -14.73 -3.43
CA LEU A 147 -1.46 -15.50 -2.33
C LEU A 147 -2.27 -16.76 -2.07
N LYS A 148 -1.58 -17.91 -1.99
CA LYS A 148 -2.11 -19.18 -1.50
C LYS A 148 -1.33 -19.61 -0.25
N ILE A 149 -2.04 -19.95 0.81
CA ILE A 149 -1.47 -20.51 2.03
C ILE A 149 -1.96 -21.95 2.14
N LEU A 150 -1.03 -22.90 2.01
CA LEU A 150 -1.32 -24.33 2.09
C LEU A 150 -0.70 -24.91 3.36
N ALA A 151 -1.55 -25.48 4.21
CA ALA A 151 -1.15 -26.33 5.31
C ALA A 151 -1.15 -27.80 4.83
N LYS A 152 -0.05 -28.51 5.06
CA LYS A 152 0.07 -29.94 4.75
C LYS A 152 0.69 -30.66 5.92
N ASP A 153 0.02 -31.74 6.37
CA ASP A 153 0.60 -32.69 7.30
C ASP A 153 1.74 -33.43 6.60
N ARG A 154 2.88 -33.56 7.24
CA ARG A 154 4.05 -34.22 6.67
C ARG A 154 3.94 -35.75 6.69
N ASP A 155 3.26 -36.27 7.67
CA ASP A 155 3.18 -37.70 7.96
C ASP A 155 1.88 -38.30 7.40
N ARG A 156 0.95 -37.44 6.92
CA ARG A 156 -0.32 -37.81 6.27
C ARG A 156 -0.51 -37.09 4.96
N THR A 157 -1.46 -37.58 4.15
CA THR A 157 -1.82 -36.95 2.86
C THR A 157 -2.71 -35.72 3.02
N ASP A 158 -3.14 -35.43 4.23
CA ASP A 158 -4.09 -34.35 4.51
C ASP A 158 -3.49 -32.97 4.26
N ALA A 159 -4.23 -32.17 3.53
CA ALA A 159 -3.88 -30.78 3.24
C ALA A 159 -5.13 -29.91 3.25
N PHE A 160 -4.98 -28.65 3.65
CA PHE A 160 -6.04 -27.66 3.61
C PHE A 160 -5.48 -26.27 3.31
N PHE A 161 -6.33 -25.41 2.75
CA PHE A 161 -5.98 -24.01 2.52
C PHE A 161 -6.36 -23.16 3.73
N VAL A 162 -5.52 -22.20 4.05
CA VAL A 162 -5.79 -21.10 4.99
C VAL A 162 -6.16 -19.88 4.15
N GLN A 163 -7.41 -19.45 4.23
CA GLN A 163 -7.97 -18.41 3.34
C GLN A 163 -7.66 -17.00 3.81
N GLY A 164 -7.35 -16.81 5.08
CA GLY A 164 -6.97 -15.52 5.62
C GLY A 164 -5.95 -15.61 6.73
N TRP A 165 -5.26 -14.50 6.98
CA TRP A 165 -4.21 -14.40 7.98
C TRP A 165 -4.34 -13.10 8.75
N ASN A 166 -4.50 -13.19 10.08
CA ASN A 166 -4.73 -12.05 10.96
C ASN A 166 -5.87 -11.12 10.48
N ARG A 167 -6.91 -11.69 9.91
CA ARG A 167 -7.97 -10.95 9.20
C ARG A 167 -9.19 -10.69 10.06
N GLY A 168 -9.91 -11.60 10.36
CA GLY A 168 -11.18 -11.56 11.09
C GLY A 168 -11.52 -12.94 11.61
N ALA A 169 -12.68 -13.11 12.21
CA ALA A 169 -13.15 -14.43 12.58
C ALA A 169 -13.29 -15.32 11.34
N PRO A 170 -13.07 -16.65 11.45
CA PRO A 170 -13.45 -17.57 10.40
C PRO A 170 -14.95 -17.43 10.10
N ASN A 171 -15.32 -17.52 8.85
CA ASN A 171 -16.72 -17.49 8.42
C ASN A 171 -16.91 -18.37 7.17
N GLY A 172 -18.13 -18.83 6.97
CA GLY A 172 -18.53 -19.52 5.74
C GLY A 172 -17.65 -20.72 5.37
N GLY A 173 -17.15 -21.47 6.34
CA GLY A 173 -16.31 -22.62 6.11
C GLY A 173 -14.85 -22.29 5.78
N SER A 174 -14.40 -21.05 6.01
CA SER A 174 -13.00 -20.64 5.84
C SER A 174 -12.14 -21.06 7.03
N ILE A 175 -10.85 -21.35 6.76
CA ILE A 175 -9.82 -21.50 7.79
C ILE A 175 -9.00 -20.21 7.82
N GLN A 176 -8.84 -19.66 9.02
CA GLN A 176 -8.03 -18.47 9.26
C GLN A 176 -6.78 -18.83 10.06
N GLY A 177 -5.65 -18.21 9.73
CA GLY A 177 -4.42 -18.25 10.51
C GLY A 177 -4.25 -16.98 11.34
N TYR A 178 -3.74 -17.13 12.56
CA TYR A 178 -3.50 -16.03 13.48
C TYR A 178 -2.10 -16.12 14.07
N THR A 179 -1.47 -14.97 14.24
CA THR A 179 -0.20 -14.81 14.94
C THR A 179 -0.29 -13.61 15.87
N THR A 180 0.68 -13.45 16.76
CA THR A 180 0.78 -12.30 17.67
C THR A 180 0.82 -10.95 16.94
N ARG A 181 1.16 -10.94 15.63
CA ARG A 181 1.13 -9.73 14.79
C ARG A 181 -0.29 -9.17 14.58
N GLY A 182 -1.32 -10.02 14.72
CA GLY A 182 -2.73 -9.63 14.60
C GLY A 182 -3.40 -9.29 15.94
N GLY A 183 -2.69 -9.40 17.05
CA GLY A 183 -3.18 -9.21 18.41
C GLY A 183 -2.85 -10.39 19.32
N THR A 184 -3.33 -10.36 20.55
CA THR A 184 -2.98 -11.35 21.58
C THR A 184 -3.88 -12.59 21.59
N VAL A 185 -4.99 -12.57 20.87
CA VAL A 185 -5.99 -13.65 20.82
C VAL A 185 -6.48 -13.90 19.39
N THR A 186 -6.97 -15.11 19.15
CA THR A 186 -7.47 -15.54 17.83
C THR A 186 -8.78 -14.89 17.42
N GLN A 187 -9.53 -14.36 18.37
CA GLN A 187 -10.71 -13.56 18.05
C GLN A 187 -10.28 -12.14 17.69
N PRO A 188 -10.70 -11.64 16.53
CA PRO A 188 -10.53 -10.23 16.24
C PRO A 188 -11.35 -9.42 17.26
N PRO A 189 -10.88 -8.25 17.69
CA PRO A 189 -11.71 -7.32 18.41
C PRO A 189 -12.78 -6.78 17.44
N GLY A 190 -13.90 -7.42 17.39
CA GLY A 190 -15.07 -7.02 16.63
C GLY A 190 -16.26 -7.51 17.40
N LYS A 191 -17.22 -6.63 17.65
CA LYS A 191 -18.45 -6.92 18.35
C LYS A 191 -18.98 -8.26 17.86
N VAL A 192 -18.71 -9.31 18.63
CA VAL A 192 -19.55 -10.50 18.64
C VAL A 192 -20.90 -9.95 19.10
N ASN A 193 -21.94 -10.04 18.28
CA ASN A 193 -23.27 -9.69 18.74
C ASN A 193 -23.55 -10.58 19.94
N PRO A 194 -23.66 -10.03 21.16
CA PRO A 194 -23.86 -10.88 22.36
C PRO A 194 -25.19 -11.64 22.34
N GLN A 195 -26.03 -11.43 21.33
CA GLN A 195 -27.31 -12.11 21.14
C GLN A 195 -27.30 -13.19 20.05
N ALA A 196 -26.23 -13.30 19.25
CA ALA A 196 -26.04 -14.47 18.41
C ALA A 196 -25.47 -15.58 19.29
N THR A 197 -26.04 -16.79 19.23
CA THR A 197 -25.40 -18.01 19.73
C THR A 197 -23.99 -18.03 19.21
N ASP A 198 -23.01 -17.71 20.09
CA ASP A 198 -21.63 -17.47 19.68
C ASP A 198 -21.13 -18.62 18.80
N PRO A 199 -20.67 -18.36 17.58
CA PRO A 199 -20.12 -19.42 16.76
C PRO A 199 -18.90 -19.98 17.50
N HIS A 200 -18.94 -21.26 17.79
CA HIS A 200 -17.82 -21.98 18.35
C HIS A 200 -16.74 -22.11 17.26
N PHE A 201 -15.51 -21.89 17.63
CA PHE A 201 -14.37 -22.07 16.71
C PHE A 201 -13.56 -23.29 17.12
N CYS A 202 -13.33 -24.18 16.15
CA CYS A 202 -12.33 -25.23 16.30
C CYS A 202 -10.98 -24.63 15.97
N ALA A 203 -10.01 -24.77 16.86
CA ALA A 203 -8.69 -24.17 16.71
C ALA A 203 -7.58 -25.15 17.07
N ALA A 204 -6.42 -25.01 16.46
CA ALA A 204 -5.19 -25.71 16.79
C ALA A 204 -4.04 -24.71 16.85
N ARG A 205 -3.20 -24.81 17.88
CA ARG A 205 -1.97 -24.04 18.01
C ARG A 205 -0.80 -24.82 17.43
N LEU A 206 -0.06 -24.14 16.57
CA LEU A 206 1.10 -24.64 15.85
C LEU A 206 2.34 -23.90 16.34
N THR A 207 3.32 -24.63 16.87
CA THR A 207 4.59 -24.07 17.32
C THR A 207 5.66 -24.31 16.25
N PRO A 208 6.49 -23.31 15.89
CA PRO A 208 7.53 -23.48 14.88
C PRO A 208 8.58 -24.49 15.34
N THR A 209 9.00 -25.39 14.47
CA THR A 209 10.05 -26.39 14.73
C THR A 209 11.44 -25.89 14.32
N ALA A 210 11.55 -24.70 13.74
CA ALA A 210 12.77 -24.00 13.38
C ALA A 210 12.51 -22.49 13.43
N PRO A 211 13.55 -21.67 13.61
CA PRO A 211 13.41 -20.21 13.61
C PRO A 211 12.66 -19.72 12.38
N VAL A 212 11.71 -18.81 12.63
CA VAL A 212 10.90 -18.18 11.60
C VAL A 212 11.71 -17.04 10.98
N GLY A 213 12.25 -17.24 9.78
CA GLY A 213 13.02 -16.24 9.07
C GLY A 213 13.29 -16.63 7.62
N TRP A 214 13.74 -15.67 6.83
CA TRP A 214 14.19 -15.91 5.47
C TRP A 214 15.55 -16.61 5.49
N ASN A 215 15.68 -17.73 4.79
CA ASN A 215 16.91 -18.54 4.76
C ASN A 215 17.80 -18.27 3.53
N GLY A 216 17.61 -17.15 2.86
CA GLY A 216 18.46 -16.70 1.73
C GLY A 216 18.28 -17.45 0.40
N LYS A 217 17.43 -18.48 0.33
CA LYS A 217 17.25 -19.27 -0.91
C LYS A 217 16.11 -18.73 -1.77
N ALA A 218 16.38 -18.57 -3.05
CA ALA A 218 15.40 -18.22 -4.06
C ALA A 218 14.30 -19.30 -4.17
N ARG A 219 13.02 -18.92 -3.95
CA ARG A 219 11.90 -19.88 -3.96
C ARG A 219 10.63 -19.27 -4.53
N THR A 220 9.78 -20.12 -5.09
CA THR A 220 8.40 -19.74 -5.47
C THR A 220 7.47 -19.68 -4.27
N SER A 221 7.85 -20.26 -3.13
CA SER A 221 7.07 -20.30 -1.91
C SER A 221 7.96 -20.15 -0.69
N ILE A 222 7.49 -19.43 0.32
CA ILE A 222 8.08 -19.44 1.65
C ILE A 222 7.46 -20.62 2.40
N VAL A 223 8.31 -21.47 2.96
CA VAL A 223 7.89 -22.69 3.65
C VAL A 223 8.35 -22.64 5.10
N ARG A 224 7.43 -22.91 6.03
CA ARG A 224 7.67 -22.97 7.46
C ARG A 224 7.19 -24.30 8.03
N GLN A 225 7.87 -24.82 9.02
CA GLN A 225 7.54 -26.09 9.66
C GLN A 225 7.10 -25.85 11.09
N TYR A 226 6.01 -26.51 11.44
CA TYR A 226 5.35 -26.42 12.75
C TYR A 226 5.04 -27.79 13.29
N LYS A 227 4.82 -27.85 14.60
CA LYS A 227 4.27 -28.99 15.31
C LYS A 227 2.95 -28.56 15.98
N VAL A 228 1.92 -29.39 15.93
CA VAL A 228 0.70 -29.14 16.68
C VAL A 228 1.01 -29.32 18.16
N GLU A 229 0.83 -28.25 18.93
CA GLU A 229 1.12 -28.24 20.35
C GLU A 229 -0.15 -28.42 21.20
N ALA A 230 -1.22 -27.77 20.80
CA ALA A 230 -2.49 -27.83 21.49
C ALA A 230 -3.67 -27.84 20.52
N GLN A 231 -4.64 -28.66 20.82
CA GLN A 231 -5.92 -28.76 20.13
C GLN A 231 -7.01 -29.01 21.17
N PRO A 232 -7.75 -27.97 21.55
CA PRO A 232 -8.82 -28.16 22.50
C PRO A 232 -9.98 -28.94 21.86
N SER A 233 -10.49 -29.94 22.59
CA SER A 233 -11.68 -30.73 22.23
C SER A 233 -12.67 -30.76 23.39
N PRO A 234 -13.97 -30.54 23.15
CA PRO A 234 -14.62 -30.07 21.93
C PRO A 234 -14.25 -28.62 21.59
N CYS A 235 -14.53 -28.16 20.37
CA CYS A 235 -14.27 -26.80 19.93
C CYS A 235 -14.76 -25.76 20.96
N PRO A 236 -13.86 -25.05 21.66
CA PRO A 236 -14.25 -24.24 22.81
C PRO A 236 -14.83 -22.87 22.37
N LYS A 237 -15.66 -22.30 23.26
CA LYS A 237 -16.11 -20.91 23.12
C LYS A 237 -14.96 -19.92 23.36
N THR A 238 -13.97 -20.31 24.13
CA THR A 238 -12.83 -19.45 24.50
C THR A 238 -11.79 -19.44 23.39
N PRO A 239 -11.27 -18.26 23.00
CA PRO A 239 -10.19 -18.17 22.03
C PRO A 239 -8.94 -18.91 22.50
N LEU A 240 -8.28 -19.62 21.59
CA LEU A 240 -6.99 -20.23 21.86
C LEU A 240 -5.89 -19.16 21.75
N GLY A 241 -5.18 -18.92 22.85
CA GLY A 241 -4.07 -17.97 22.93
C GLY A 241 -2.77 -18.54 22.37
N PHE A 242 -1.74 -17.69 22.27
CA PHE A 242 -0.41 -18.02 21.73
C PHE A 242 0.55 -18.57 22.81
N ASN A 243 0.11 -18.65 24.05
CA ASN A 243 0.91 -19.17 25.19
C ASN A 243 2.27 -18.46 25.38
N GLY A 244 2.33 -17.15 25.10
CA GLY A 244 3.57 -16.38 25.22
C GLY A 244 4.59 -16.57 24.08
N GLU A 245 4.31 -17.45 23.13
CA GLU A 245 5.21 -17.70 22.01
C GLU A 245 4.96 -16.71 20.85
N ASN A 246 5.94 -15.88 20.54
CA ASN A 246 5.81 -14.83 19.52
C ASN A 246 5.64 -15.38 18.10
N ASP A 247 6.13 -16.58 17.82
CA ASP A 247 6.11 -17.18 16.46
C ASP A 247 5.07 -18.31 16.32
N ALA A 248 4.26 -18.55 17.36
CA ALA A 248 3.17 -19.51 17.29
C ALA A 248 2.09 -19.05 16.29
N VAL A 249 1.45 -20.03 15.65
CA VAL A 249 0.33 -19.83 14.73
C VAL A 249 -0.87 -20.56 15.30
N VAL A 250 -2.02 -19.91 15.37
CA VAL A 250 -3.29 -20.57 15.62
C VAL A 250 -4.05 -20.63 14.30
N VAL A 251 -4.43 -21.84 13.87
CA VAL A 251 -5.36 -22.04 12.76
C VAL A 251 -6.74 -22.33 13.33
N ALA A 252 -7.77 -21.66 12.82
CA ALA A 252 -9.13 -21.82 13.31
C ALA A 252 -10.16 -21.84 12.18
N ALA A 253 -11.26 -22.55 12.43
CA ALA A 253 -12.43 -22.61 11.56
C ALA A 253 -13.70 -22.52 12.41
N GLU A 254 -14.79 -22.02 11.82
CA GLU A 254 -16.11 -22.01 12.44
C GLU A 254 -16.60 -23.45 12.67
N ALA A 255 -17.06 -23.73 13.88
CA ALA A 255 -17.63 -25.06 14.23
C ALA A 255 -18.81 -25.40 13.31
N ALA A 256 -19.12 -26.70 13.22
CA ALA A 256 -20.16 -27.23 12.35
C ALA A 256 -19.97 -26.99 10.84
N THR A 257 -18.72 -26.66 10.41
CA THR A 257 -18.36 -26.55 9.00
C THR A 257 -17.41 -27.67 8.57
N PRO A 258 -17.35 -28.02 7.29
CA PRO A 258 -16.32 -28.95 6.77
C PRO A 258 -14.88 -28.50 7.08
N ALA A 259 -14.65 -27.20 7.19
CA ALA A 259 -13.36 -26.62 7.56
C ALA A 259 -12.98 -26.98 9.00
N ALA A 260 -13.96 -27.02 9.92
CA ALA A 260 -13.71 -27.45 11.29
C ALA A 260 -13.20 -28.89 11.35
N GLY A 261 -13.71 -29.79 10.51
CA GLY A 261 -13.23 -31.18 10.42
C GLY A 261 -11.73 -31.27 10.06
N LYS A 262 -11.20 -30.33 9.26
CA LYS A 262 -9.76 -30.26 8.96
C LYS A 262 -8.94 -29.88 10.19
N ILE A 263 -9.48 -29.01 11.04
CA ILE A 263 -8.81 -28.57 12.26
C ILE A 263 -8.88 -29.64 13.35
N THR A 264 -10.07 -30.25 13.56
CA THR A 264 -10.26 -31.31 14.55
C THR A 264 -9.58 -32.63 14.18
N GLY A 265 -9.27 -32.84 12.90
CA GLY A 265 -8.49 -33.96 12.40
C GLY A 265 -6.98 -33.88 12.74
N LEU A 266 -6.47 -32.70 13.11
CA LEU A 266 -5.09 -32.55 13.57
C LEU A 266 -4.92 -33.22 14.95
N ARG A 267 -3.73 -33.75 15.23
CA ARG A 267 -3.38 -34.36 16.52
C ARG A 267 -2.17 -33.67 17.12
N VAL A 268 -2.13 -33.57 18.42
CA VAL A 268 -0.92 -33.09 19.12
C VAL A 268 0.28 -33.93 18.70
N GLY A 269 1.33 -33.26 18.28
CA GLY A 269 2.53 -33.88 17.72
C GLY A 269 2.61 -33.92 16.20
N ASP A 270 1.51 -33.72 15.48
CA ASP A 270 1.51 -33.68 14.01
C ASP A 270 2.47 -32.59 13.50
N LYS A 271 3.18 -32.89 12.42
CA LYS A 271 4.15 -31.98 11.78
C LYS A 271 3.51 -31.29 10.61
N ILE A 272 3.20 -30.00 10.77
CA ILE A 272 2.51 -29.21 9.77
C ILE A 272 3.50 -28.34 8.99
N ARG A 273 3.43 -28.42 7.66
CA ARG A 273 4.15 -27.56 6.74
C ARG A 273 3.22 -26.48 6.21
N LEU A 274 3.48 -25.22 6.54
CA LEU A 274 2.80 -24.06 5.93
C LEU A 274 3.61 -23.56 4.74
N SER A 275 2.95 -23.39 3.60
CA SER A 275 3.56 -22.87 2.37
C SER A 275 2.82 -21.62 1.91
N PHE A 276 3.53 -20.50 1.83
CA PHE A 276 3.02 -19.21 1.37
C PHE A 276 3.51 -18.98 -0.06
N THR A 277 2.60 -18.99 -1.03
CA THR A 277 2.92 -18.93 -2.46
C THR A 277 2.24 -17.73 -3.11
N PHE A 278 3.03 -16.82 -3.69
CA PHE A 278 2.52 -15.76 -4.54
C PHE A 278 2.58 -16.20 -6.00
N LYS A 279 1.41 -16.48 -6.61
CA LYS A 279 1.34 -16.97 -7.98
C LYS A 279 1.96 -15.95 -8.95
N GLY A 280 2.94 -16.38 -9.74
CA GLY A 280 3.62 -15.55 -10.74
C GLY A 280 4.72 -14.65 -10.18
N TRP A 281 4.93 -14.60 -8.86
CA TRP A 281 6.01 -13.86 -8.23
C TRP A 281 7.02 -14.83 -7.63
N ARG A 282 8.30 -14.51 -7.77
CA ARG A 282 9.39 -15.35 -7.26
C ARG A 282 10.27 -14.55 -6.32
N ASN A 283 10.85 -15.24 -5.34
CA ASN A 283 11.79 -14.67 -4.37
C ASN A 283 11.23 -13.48 -3.56
N VAL A 284 9.91 -13.36 -3.47
CA VAL A 284 9.27 -12.29 -2.72
C VAL A 284 9.38 -12.57 -1.24
N THR A 285 9.93 -11.61 -0.52
CA THR A 285 10.05 -11.63 0.95
C THR A 285 9.26 -10.50 1.59
N ASP A 286 9.00 -9.45 0.83
CA ASP A 286 8.34 -8.25 1.31
C ASP A 286 7.18 -7.89 0.39
N VAL A 287 6.03 -7.57 0.98
CA VAL A 287 4.82 -7.16 0.26
C VAL A 287 4.19 -6.02 1.01
N MET A 288 3.92 -4.93 0.31
CA MET A 288 3.09 -3.83 0.78
C MET A 288 1.83 -3.76 -0.08
N GLY A 289 0.70 -3.95 0.55
CA GLY A 289 -0.59 -3.77 -0.10
C GLY A 289 -0.81 -2.35 -0.60
N ALA A 290 -1.64 -2.23 -1.58
CA ALA A 290 -1.99 -0.99 -2.26
C ALA A 290 -3.43 -1.05 -2.76
N SER A 291 -3.99 0.08 -3.11
CA SER A 291 -5.38 0.13 -3.59
C SER A 291 -5.43 -0.06 -5.11
N GLU A 292 -5.40 0.99 -5.89
CA GLU A 292 -5.62 0.95 -7.33
C GLU A 292 -4.32 0.86 -8.11
N MET A 293 -4.31 0.03 -9.16
CA MET A 293 -3.29 0.12 -10.20
C MET A 293 -3.46 1.40 -11.01
N LEU A 294 -2.42 2.20 -11.07
CA LEU A 294 -2.40 3.49 -11.75
C LEU A 294 -1.77 3.40 -13.14
N VAL A 295 -0.70 2.59 -13.26
CA VAL A 295 0.05 2.44 -14.50
C VAL A 295 0.27 0.95 -14.76
N LYS A 296 -0.05 0.51 -15.99
CA LYS A 296 0.17 -0.86 -16.46
C LYS A 296 0.83 -0.83 -17.82
N LYS A 297 2.03 -1.42 -17.93
CA LYS A 297 2.82 -1.44 -19.16
C LYS A 297 3.05 -0.04 -19.77
N GLY A 298 3.28 0.97 -18.90
CA GLY A 298 3.49 2.35 -19.33
C GLY A 298 2.22 3.13 -19.65
N ASN A 299 1.05 2.49 -19.61
CA ASN A 299 -0.24 3.12 -19.90
C ASN A 299 -0.91 3.58 -18.60
N ASN A 300 -1.54 4.74 -18.64
CA ASN A 300 -2.40 5.26 -17.57
C ASN A 300 -3.71 4.46 -17.56
N ILE A 301 -3.91 3.68 -16.51
CA ILE A 301 -5.13 2.91 -16.27
C ILE A 301 -5.82 3.31 -14.96
N ALA A 302 -5.40 4.43 -14.40
CA ALA A 302 -6.01 4.93 -13.17
C ALA A 302 -7.53 5.07 -13.35
N PRO A 303 -8.33 4.73 -12.33
CA PRO A 303 -9.77 4.87 -12.38
C PRO A 303 -10.15 6.28 -12.80
N GLY A 304 -10.99 6.38 -13.79
CA GLY A 304 -11.56 7.64 -14.28
C GLY A 304 -12.67 8.19 -13.37
N TYR A 305 -13.45 9.08 -13.93
CA TYR A 305 -14.61 9.66 -13.26
C TYR A 305 -15.64 8.58 -12.90
N ASN A 306 -15.97 8.48 -11.61
CA ASN A 306 -17.16 7.79 -11.12
C ASN A 306 -18.01 8.81 -10.34
N PRO A 307 -19.23 9.12 -10.76
CA PRO A 307 -20.07 10.14 -10.13
C PRO A 307 -20.32 9.94 -8.62
N GLY A 308 -20.23 8.71 -8.13
CA GLY A 308 -20.40 8.38 -6.70
C GLY A 308 -19.10 8.36 -5.87
N ASP A 309 -17.94 8.51 -6.49
CA ASP A 309 -16.65 8.37 -5.82
C ASP A 309 -15.94 9.72 -5.65
N ASN A 310 -16.20 10.36 -4.50
CA ASN A 310 -15.51 11.58 -4.12
C ASN A 310 -13.99 11.44 -3.95
N TYR A 311 -13.50 10.22 -3.70
CA TYR A 311 -12.07 9.97 -3.52
C TYR A 311 -11.27 10.14 -4.81
N ILE A 312 -11.75 9.57 -5.93
CA ILE A 312 -11.10 9.68 -7.24
C ILE A 312 -11.25 11.09 -7.80
N LEU A 313 -12.41 11.71 -7.61
CA LEU A 313 -12.76 13.01 -8.17
C LEU A 313 -12.01 14.17 -7.53
N ASN A 314 -11.67 14.03 -6.23
CA ASN A 314 -11.11 15.12 -5.47
C ASN A 314 -9.60 15.24 -5.66
N TYR A 315 -9.15 16.50 -5.72
CA TYR A 315 -7.75 16.83 -5.57
C TYR A 315 -7.33 16.54 -4.13
N ASN A 316 -6.48 15.55 -3.95
CA ASN A 316 -6.00 15.13 -2.64
C ASN A 316 -4.47 15.04 -2.63
N PRO A 317 -3.83 15.15 -1.44
CA PRO A 317 -2.49 14.64 -1.26
C PRO A 317 -2.45 13.17 -1.65
N ARG A 318 -1.39 12.73 -2.32
CA ARG A 318 -1.26 11.36 -2.82
C ARG A 318 0.11 10.79 -2.56
N THR A 319 0.12 9.48 -2.32
CA THR A 319 1.33 8.67 -2.26
C THR A 319 1.19 7.50 -3.21
N ALA A 320 2.25 7.19 -3.94
CA ALA A 320 2.26 6.06 -4.86
C ALA A 320 3.66 5.48 -5.01
N VAL A 321 3.72 4.24 -5.47
CA VAL A 321 4.96 3.56 -5.83
C VAL A 321 4.89 3.04 -7.24
N GLY A 322 5.98 3.18 -7.98
CA GLY A 322 6.14 2.68 -9.34
C GLY A 322 7.43 1.90 -9.52
N ILE A 323 7.45 1.06 -10.55
CA ILE A 323 8.63 0.32 -11.01
C ILE A 323 8.84 0.54 -12.50
N THR A 324 10.10 0.57 -12.93
CA THR A 324 10.46 0.66 -14.35
C THR A 324 10.32 -0.69 -15.05
N LYS A 325 10.42 -0.71 -16.39
CA LYS A 325 10.20 -1.89 -17.22
C LYS A 325 11.09 -3.09 -16.85
N GLY A 326 12.32 -2.86 -16.43
CA GLY A 326 13.26 -3.95 -16.10
C GLY A 326 13.06 -4.64 -14.75
N CYS A 327 12.06 -4.24 -13.94
CA CYS A 327 11.87 -4.80 -12.58
C CYS A 327 11.21 -6.17 -12.56
N SER A 328 10.28 -6.44 -13.47
CA SER A 328 9.46 -7.66 -13.46
C SER A 328 10.03 -8.80 -14.30
N ASP A 329 11.10 -8.55 -15.05
CA ASP A 329 11.79 -9.57 -15.82
C ASP A 329 12.85 -10.22 -14.93
N VAL A 330 12.66 -11.47 -14.57
CA VAL A 330 13.47 -12.25 -13.60
C VAL A 330 14.96 -12.29 -13.97
N ASP A 331 15.28 -12.06 -15.23
CA ASP A 331 16.64 -12.20 -15.77
C ASP A 331 17.41 -10.87 -15.92
N THR A 332 16.77 -9.70 -15.69
CA THR A 332 17.40 -8.40 -15.93
C THR A 332 17.47 -7.52 -14.69
N THR A 333 18.08 -8.04 -13.64
CA THR A 333 18.18 -7.41 -12.31
C THR A 333 18.93 -6.08 -12.26
N THR A 334 19.64 -5.69 -13.32
CA THR A 334 20.48 -4.49 -13.36
C THR A 334 19.74 -3.21 -13.78
N LYS A 335 18.50 -3.32 -14.26
CA LYS A 335 17.74 -2.20 -14.83
C LYS A 335 16.49 -1.82 -14.03
N CYS A 336 16.22 -2.50 -12.91
CA CYS A 336 15.07 -2.18 -12.05
C CYS A 336 15.29 -0.89 -11.28
N ARG A 337 14.42 0.09 -11.46
CA ARG A 337 14.37 1.30 -10.64
C ARG A 337 13.03 1.39 -9.94
N LEU A 338 13.04 1.72 -8.65
CA LEU A 338 11.83 2.03 -7.90
C LEU A 338 11.64 3.54 -7.84
N ILE A 339 10.36 3.94 -7.87
CA ILE A 339 9.92 5.32 -7.91
C ILE A 339 8.89 5.49 -6.81
N PHE A 340 9.19 6.30 -5.82
CA PHE A 340 8.24 6.68 -4.78
C PHE A 340 7.85 8.13 -5.00
N ILE A 341 6.55 8.40 -5.00
CA ILE A 341 6.04 9.74 -5.23
C ILE A 341 5.09 10.16 -4.13
N THR A 342 5.27 11.37 -3.62
CA THR A 342 4.27 12.06 -2.80
C THR A 342 3.93 13.40 -3.44
N ILE A 343 2.65 13.78 -3.37
CA ILE A 343 2.15 15.06 -3.85
C ILE A 343 1.39 15.70 -2.70
N ASP A 344 1.83 16.90 -2.31
CA ASP A 344 1.13 17.69 -1.31
C ASP A 344 -0.26 18.06 -1.79
N GLY A 345 -1.18 18.39 -0.89
CA GLY A 345 -2.52 18.80 -1.29
C GLY A 345 -3.33 19.39 -0.15
N ARG A 346 -4.58 19.79 -0.45
CA ARG A 346 -5.49 20.48 0.48
C ARG A 346 -4.97 21.82 0.97
N GLN A 347 -4.02 22.42 0.27
CA GLN A 347 -3.36 23.69 0.60
C GLN A 347 -3.41 24.65 -0.61
N GLY A 348 -4.43 24.48 -1.45
CA GLY A 348 -4.60 25.30 -2.66
C GLY A 348 -4.94 26.77 -2.33
N SER A 349 -5.64 27.05 -1.24
CA SER A 349 -5.97 28.40 -0.77
C SER A 349 -4.72 29.22 -0.43
N THR A 350 -3.64 28.57 -0.01
CA THR A 350 -2.34 29.21 0.26
C THR A 350 -1.43 29.30 -0.98
N GLY A 351 -1.91 28.86 -2.16
CA GLY A 351 -1.09 28.74 -3.37
C GLY A 351 -0.01 27.66 -3.31
N TRP A 352 0.00 26.81 -2.26
CA TRP A 352 1.05 25.77 -2.10
C TRP A 352 0.81 24.55 -2.97
N SER A 353 -0.26 23.80 -2.73
CA SER A 353 -0.60 22.61 -3.51
C SER A 353 -2.08 22.23 -3.34
N LYS A 354 -2.80 22.07 -4.45
CA LYS A 354 -4.15 21.52 -4.46
C LYS A 354 -4.17 20.02 -4.20
N GLY A 355 -3.09 19.33 -4.58
CA GLY A 355 -3.07 17.89 -4.76
C GLY A 355 -3.40 17.46 -6.18
N VAL A 356 -3.65 16.18 -6.38
CA VAL A 356 -3.97 15.62 -7.71
C VAL A 356 -5.07 14.56 -7.64
N ARG A 357 -5.74 14.36 -8.77
CA ARG A 357 -6.62 13.19 -9.04
C ARG A 357 -5.78 11.99 -9.46
N LEU A 358 -6.29 10.77 -9.30
CA LEU A 358 -5.54 9.54 -9.64
C LEU A 358 -5.04 9.50 -11.09
N PRO A 359 -5.83 9.89 -12.12
CA PRO A 359 -5.30 9.92 -13.49
C PRO A 359 -4.11 10.88 -13.67
N ASN A 360 -4.07 11.99 -12.93
CA ASN A 360 -2.94 12.91 -12.97
C ASN A 360 -1.74 12.38 -12.17
N LEU A 361 -1.96 11.67 -11.07
CA LEU A 361 -0.91 10.95 -10.36
C LEU A 361 -0.24 9.91 -11.27
N ALA A 362 -1.04 9.13 -12.02
CA ALA A 362 -0.54 8.19 -13.02
C ALA A 362 0.32 8.87 -14.09
N LYS A 363 -0.10 10.04 -14.61
CA LYS A 363 0.71 10.84 -15.55
C LYS A 363 2.05 11.25 -14.94
N GLN A 364 2.09 11.63 -13.65
CA GLN A 364 3.36 11.99 -12.98
C GLN A 364 4.28 10.77 -12.83
N LEU A 365 3.72 9.59 -12.52
CA LEU A 365 4.46 8.35 -12.42
C LEU A 365 5.05 7.92 -13.78
N ILE A 366 4.28 8.02 -14.87
CA ILE A 366 4.75 7.75 -16.24
C ILE A 366 5.88 8.71 -16.60
N ARG A 367 5.74 10.01 -16.31
CA ARG A 367 6.81 11.01 -16.53
C ARG A 367 8.08 10.70 -15.72
N ALA A 368 7.94 10.06 -14.56
CA ALA A 368 9.05 9.60 -13.74
C ALA A 368 9.66 8.26 -14.24
N GLY A 369 9.08 7.64 -15.27
CA GLY A 369 9.56 6.40 -15.88
C GLY A 369 8.88 5.13 -15.40
N ALA A 370 7.75 5.23 -14.70
CA ALA A 370 7.04 4.05 -14.23
C ALA A 370 6.44 3.25 -15.40
N TYR A 371 6.70 1.95 -15.39
CA TYR A 371 6.08 0.96 -16.27
C TYR A 371 4.87 0.28 -15.62
N ARG A 372 4.92 0.11 -14.29
CA ARG A 372 3.80 -0.25 -13.43
C ARG A 372 3.79 0.65 -12.21
N ALA A 373 2.62 0.98 -11.70
CA ALA A 373 2.49 1.79 -10.49
C ALA A 373 1.16 1.54 -9.78
N VAL A 374 1.17 1.67 -8.45
CA VAL A 374 -0.01 1.53 -7.58
C VAL A 374 -0.15 2.71 -6.64
N ASN A 375 -1.39 2.98 -6.24
CA ASN A 375 -1.76 4.00 -5.28
C ASN A 375 -1.64 3.47 -3.85
N LEU A 376 -0.98 4.22 -2.98
CA LEU A 376 -0.91 3.99 -1.53
C LEU A 376 -1.89 4.92 -0.79
N ASP A 377 -1.93 4.84 0.54
CA ASP A 377 -2.78 5.75 1.32
C ASP A 377 -2.39 7.20 1.08
N GLY A 378 -3.39 8.04 0.95
CA GLY A 378 -3.26 9.44 0.61
C GLY A 378 -3.87 10.36 1.66
N GLY A 379 -4.24 11.56 1.22
CA GLY A 379 -4.82 12.56 2.12
C GLY A 379 -3.89 12.91 3.27
N GLY A 380 -4.39 12.89 4.50
CA GLY A 380 -3.60 13.18 5.69
C GLY A 380 -2.45 12.20 5.96
N SER A 381 -2.51 10.98 5.40
CA SER A 381 -1.46 9.97 5.54
C SER A 381 -0.25 10.23 4.64
N THR A 382 -0.40 11.05 3.59
CA THR A 382 0.71 11.35 2.66
C THR A 382 1.89 11.88 3.44
N SER A 383 3.00 11.14 3.42
CA SER A 383 4.22 11.44 4.17
C SER A 383 5.45 10.90 3.45
N MET A 384 6.52 11.70 3.42
CA MET A 384 7.84 11.28 2.98
C MET A 384 8.87 11.88 3.93
N TRP A 385 9.67 11.00 4.53
CA TRP A 385 10.71 11.35 5.49
C TRP A 385 12.09 11.05 4.92
N SER A 386 13.08 11.85 5.32
CA SER A 386 14.50 11.63 5.02
C SER A 386 15.33 11.80 6.29
N LYS A 387 16.26 10.88 6.54
CA LYS A 387 17.23 10.98 7.63
C LYS A 387 18.12 12.21 7.47
N LYS A 388 18.55 12.47 6.24
CA LYS A 388 19.43 13.58 5.91
C LYS A 388 18.61 14.85 5.76
N ARG A 389 19.02 15.91 6.46
CA ARG A 389 18.38 17.21 6.38
C ARG A 389 19.01 18.01 5.24
N ASN A 390 18.17 18.59 4.41
CA ASN A 390 18.55 19.59 3.43
C ASN A 390 17.53 20.74 3.49
N PRO A 391 17.92 21.97 3.83
CA PRO A 391 16.97 23.07 4.01
C PRO A 391 16.08 23.33 2.81
N THR A 392 16.59 23.12 1.59
CA THR A 392 15.81 23.31 0.35
C THR A 392 14.68 22.29 0.20
N PHE A 393 14.81 21.11 0.80
CA PHE A 393 13.86 20.00 0.67
C PHE A 393 13.03 19.76 1.93
N CYS A 394 13.47 20.23 3.10
CA CYS A 394 12.76 20.08 4.35
C CYS A 394 11.58 21.02 4.46
N GLU A 395 10.40 20.50 4.74
CA GLU A 395 9.20 21.26 5.05
C GLU A 395 8.96 21.35 6.57
N SER A 396 9.36 20.30 7.31
CA SER A 396 9.32 20.30 8.78
C SER A 396 10.28 19.26 9.37
N THR A 397 10.58 19.42 10.66
CA THR A 397 11.45 18.49 11.41
C THR A 397 10.60 17.74 12.44
N PRO A 398 10.39 16.42 12.30
CA PRO A 398 9.70 15.62 13.29
C PRO A 398 10.54 15.42 14.55
N SER A 399 9.89 15.08 15.68
CA SER A 399 10.55 14.86 16.99
C SER A 399 11.63 13.79 16.96
N VAL A 400 11.48 12.79 16.09
CA VAL A 400 12.46 11.71 15.89
C VAL A 400 13.69 12.12 15.08
N GLY A 401 13.78 13.38 14.70
CA GLY A 401 14.86 13.89 13.84
C GLY A 401 14.60 13.65 12.35
N GLY A 402 15.62 13.96 11.54
CA GLY A 402 15.46 13.91 10.08
C GLY A 402 14.61 15.07 9.55
N CYS A 403 13.86 14.83 8.49
CA CYS A 403 13.14 15.84 7.75
C CYS A 403 11.90 15.23 7.07
N LEU A 404 10.74 15.85 7.24
CA LEU A 404 9.61 15.63 6.33
C LEU A 404 9.83 16.47 5.08
N VAL A 405 9.96 15.80 3.93
CA VAL A 405 10.23 16.47 2.64
C VAL A 405 8.96 16.86 1.90
N GLN A 406 7.80 16.46 2.41
CA GLN A 406 6.50 16.96 2.00
C GLN A 406 5.87 17.78 3.15
N ARG A 407 4.93 18.64 2.82
CA ARG A 407 4.19 19.42 3.81
C ARG A 407 2.94 18.66 4.23
N PRO A 408 2.80 18.30 5.53
CA PRO A 408 1.59 17.63 6.00
C PRO A 408 0.33 18.43 5.67
N SER A 409 -0.73 17.76 5.28
CA SER A 409 -2.01 18.41 4.92
C SER A 409 -2.93 18.64 6.12
N GLN A 410 -2.56 18.14 7.30
CA GLN A 410 -3.27 18.37 8.56
C GLN A 410 -2.56 19.45 9.39
N SER A 411 -3.34 20.23 10.12
CA SER A 411 -2.82 21.33 10.97
C SER A 411 -1.95 20.83 12.12
N ASN A 412 -2.22 19.62 12.62
CA ASN A 412 -1.47 18.98 13.70
C ASN A 412 -0.23 18.20 13.21
N GLY A 413 0.13 18.33 11.93
CA GLY A 413 1.34 17.73 11.36
C GLY A 413 1.12 16.38 10.71
N GLU A 414 2.10 15.48 10.85
CA GLU A 414 2.07 14.15 10.27
C GLU A 414 1.02 13.26 10.92
N ARG A 415 0.23 12.55 10.12
CA ARG A 415 -0.78 11.60 10.61
C ARG A 415 -0.19 10.21 10.79
N ALA A 416 -0.54 9.52 11.88
CA ALA A 416 -0.20 8.12 12.07
C ALA A 416 -0.83 7.23 11.00
N THR A 417 -0.07 6.28 10.50
CA THR A 417 -0.44 5.28 9.48
C THR A 417 -0.22 3.87 10.00
N ARG A 418 -0.61 2.83 9.23
CA ARG A 418 -0.46 1.43 9.65
C ARG A 418 0.86 0.83 9.21
N SER A 419 1.46 1.41 8.20
CA SER A 419 2.69 0.92 7.60
C SER A 419 3.42 2.02 6.86
N ALA A 420 4.70 1.79 6.60
CA ALA A 420 5.56 2.61 5.76
C ALA A 420 6.37 1.71 4.83
N ILE A 421 6.86 2.27 3.73
CA ILE A 421 7.93 1.69 2.94
C ILE A 421 9.20 2.47 3.28
N VAL A 422 10.22 1.78 3.74
CA VAL A 422 11.48 2.40 4.15
C VAL A 422 12.63 1.98 3.25
N VAL A 423 13.56 2.88 3.03
CA VAL A 423 14.80 2.65 2.29
C VAL A 423 15.93 2.58 3.29
N MET A 424 16.57 1.43 3.40
CA MET A 424 17.59 1.09 4.38
C MET A 424 19.01 1.30 3.80
N PRO A 425 20.03 1.49 4.63
CA PRO A 425 21.41 1.39 4.19
C PRO A 425 21.69 0.05 3.48
N SER A 426 22.62 0.03 2.53
CA SER A 426 23.07 -1.21 1.91
C SER A 426 23.80 -2.11 2.94
N GLY A 427 23.51 -3.41 2.93
CA GLY A 427 24.18 -4.39 3.79
C GLY A 427 23.38 -4.83 5.01
N ASP A 428 22.26 -4.21 5.34
CA ASP A 428 21.40 -4.60 6.48
C ASP A 428 20.43 -5.75 6.15
N ALA A 429 20.58 -6.41 5.01
CA ALA A 429 19.69 -7.47 4.52
C ALA A 429 19.67 -8.75 5.38
N GLY A 430 20.41 -8.81 6.47
CA GLY A 430 20.53 -9.99 7.33
C GLY A 430 19.96 -9.85 8.75
N THR A 431 19.49 -8.67 9.13
CA THR A 431 18.90 -8.48 10.47
C THR A 431 17.38 -8.51 10.36
N PRO A 432 16.66 -9.34 11.16
CA PRO A 432 15.21 -9.35 11.17
C PRO A 432 14.66 -7.94 11.40
N ARG A 433 13.93 -7.39 10.42
CA ARG A 433 13.53 -5.97 10.37
C ARG A 433 12.24 -5.67 11.11
N GLY A 434 11.58 -6.68 11.61
CA GLY A 434 10.41 -6.55 12.46
C GLY A 434 10.85 -6.52 13.92
N LEU A 435 10.75 -5.39 14.58
CA LEU A 435 10.97 -5.22 16.01
C LEU A 435 12.44 -4.92 16.41
N ARG A 436 12.92 -3.72 16.10
CA ARG A 436 13.83 -3.04 17.05
C ARG A 436 13.09 -1.93 17.76
#